data_014e2266b3c0f9a2047e59a61b4dd904
#
_entry.id   014e2266b3c0f9a2047e59a61b4dd904
#
_cell.length_a   1.000
_cell.length_b   1.000
_cell.length_c   1.000
_cell.angle_alpha   90.00
_cell.angle_beta   90.00
_cell.angle_gamma   90.00
#
_symmetry.space_group_name_H-M   'P 1'
#
loop_
_entity.id
_entity.type
_entity.pdbx_description
1 polymer ?
#
loop_
_entity_poly.entity_id
_entity_poly.type
_entity_poly.pdbx_seq_one_letter_code
_entity_poly.pdbx_strand_id
1 'polypeptide(L)'
;ISEKAWRMSQSGYSSMFIMLNDQVSVEDLLKGIIIISGNDACVALAEGLSGSEEDFVVLMNEKAKEIGLENTNFNNASGINDANNYSTPRDILKMSRYMIKNYPEYYSYFKETTFTWDRTGGDPITQGNRNPLLYKNIGADGIKTGFLTVEKYSLASSIKLQERRVTAVGSGFETKNSRSRESIKILNWGLKK
;
A
#
# COMPACT_ATOMS: atom_id res chain seq x y z
N ILE A 1 -16.82 -5.20 11.26
CA ILE A 1 -16.56 -5.55 9.84
C ILE A 1 -17.89 -5.79 9.15
N SER A 2 -18.14 -5.04 8.07
CA SER A 2 -19.34 -5.13 7.24
C SER A 2 -19.31 -6.35 6.31
N GLU A 3 -20.49 -6.65 5.73
CA GLU A 3 -20.60 -7.67 4.69
C GLU A 3 -19.80 -7.27 3.42
N LYS A 4 -19.73 -5.99 3.07
CA LYS A 4 -18.96 -5.48 1.92
C LYS A 4 -17.47 -5.78 2.10
N ALA A 5 -16.88 -5.43 3.24
CA ALA A 5 -15.49 -5.70 3.56
C ALA A 5 -15.21 -7.21 3.63
N TRP A 6 -16.06 -7.99 4.27
CA TRP A 6 -15.91 -9.45 4.32
C TRP A 6 -16.00 -10.09 2.93
N ARG A 7 -16.94 -9.69 2.07
CA ARG A 7 -17.03 -10.19 0.70
C ARG A 7 -15.76 -9.91 -0.12
N MET A 8 -15.06 -8.81 0.16
CA MET A 8 -13.79 -8.50 -0.47
C MET A 8 -12.73 -9.58 -0.14
N SER A 9 -12.75 -10.18 1.06
CA SER A 9 -11.86 -11.27 1.43
C SER A 9 -12.09 -12.56 0.61
N GLN A 10 -13.27 -12.72 0.01
CA GLN A 10 -13.65 -13.88 -0.81
C GLN A 10 -13.41 -13.66 -2.32
N SER A 11 -13.02 -12.46 -2.73
CA SER A 11 -12.95 -12.04 -4.14
C SER A 11 -11.72 -12.54 -4.92
N GLY A 12 -10.78 -13.24 -4.25
CA GLY A 12 -9.52 -13.69 -4.83
C GLY A 12 -8.42 -12.64 -4.87
N TYR A 13 -8.69 -11.41 -4.42
CA TYR A 13 -7.66 -10.38 -4.20
C TYR A 13 -6.83 -10.66 -2.94
N SER A 14 -5.71 -9.94 -2.80
CA SER A 14 -4.94 -9.96 -1.56
C SER A 14 -5.82 -9.55 -0.38
N SER A 15 -5.81 -10.34 0.69
CA SER A 15 -6.73 -10.18 1.79
C SER A 15 -6.06 -10.45 3.14
N MET A 16 -6.53 -9.77 4.16
CA MET A 16 -6.23 -10.02 5.57
C MET A 16 -7.09 -11.20 6.09
N PHE A 17 -8.18 -11.54 5.38
CA PHE A 17 -9.17 -12.54 5.75
C PHE A 17 -9.94 -12.20 7.03
N ILE A 18 -10.38 -10.95 7.12
CA ILE A 18 -11.27 -10.49 8.19
C ILE A 18 -12.64 -11.20 8.11
N MET A 19 -13.21 -11.47 9.27
CA MET A 19 -14.50 -12.16 9.36
C MET A 19 -15.63 -11.16 9.53
N LEU A 20 -16.83 -11.57 9.09
CA LEU A 20 -18.05 -10.78 9.26
C LEU A 20 -18.29 -10.50 10.75
N ASN A 21 -18.63 -9.26 11.09
CA ASN A 21 -18.84 -8.76 12.45
C ASN A 21 -17.61 -8.75 13.37
N ASP A 22 -16.40 -9.04 12.86
CA ASP A 22 -15.18 -8.86 13.64
C ASP A 22 -15.01 -7.40 14.07
N GLN A 23 -14.40 -7.22 15.23
CA GLN A 23 -13.86 -5.93 15.67
C GLN A 23 -12.35 -5.95 15.47
N VAL A 24 -11.86 -5.10 14.57
CA VAL A 24 -10.45 -5.04 14.18
C VAL A 24 -9.92 -3.67 14.55
N SER A 25 -8.76 -3.61 15.19
CA SER A 25 -8.12 -2.34 15.52
C SER A 25 -7.70 -1.58 14.26
N VAL A 26 -7.68 -0.25 14.32
CA VAL A 26 -7.16 0.60 13.23
C VAL A 26 -5.71 0.24 12.92
N GLU A 27 -4.91 -0.08 13.94
CA GLU A 27 -3.52 -0.49 13.77
C GLU A 27 -3.41 -1.79 12.96
N ASP A 28 -4.20 -2.81 13.27
CA ASP A 28 -4.19 -4.08 12.54
C ASP A 28 -4.68 -3.90 11.10
N LEU A 29 -5.69 -3.06 10.87
CA LEU A 29 -6.14 -2.71 9.52
C LEU A 29 -5.02 -2.01 8.73
N LEU A 30 -4.31 -1.06 9.33
CA LEU A 30 -3.18 -0.38 8.69
C LEU A 30 -2.05 -1.36 8.35
N LYS A 31 -1.69 -2.26 9.27
CA LYS A 31 -0.69 -3.30 9.00
C LYS A 31 -1.16 -4.28 7.92
N GLY A 32 -2.43 -4.67 7.95
CA GLY A 32 -3.05 -5.48 6.90
C GLY A 32 -2.97 -4.82 5.52
N ILE A 33 -3.26 -3.53 5.42
CA ILE A 33 -3.16 -2.76 4.18
C ILE A 33 -1.71 -2.64 3.70
N ILE A 34 -0.81 -2.25 4.59
CA ILE A 34 0.58 -1.92 4.24
C ILE A 34 1.38 -3.17 3.90
N ILE A 35 1.33 -4.18 4.78
CA ILE A 35 2.19 -5.37 4.71
C ILE A 35 1.62 -6.41 3.75
N ILE A 36 0.35 -6.76 3.94
CA ILE A 36 -0.31 -7.83 3.20
C ILE A 36 -0.93 -7.34 1.89
N SER A 37 -1.20 -6.03 1.78
CA SER A 37 -2.00 -5.45 0.69
C SER A 37 -3.47 -5.92 0.75
N GLY A 38 -4.05 -5.98 1.96
CA GLY A 38 -5.41 -6.45 2.21
C GLY A 38 -6.47 -5.50 1.67
N ASN A 39 -7.18 -5.92 0.62
CA ASN A 39 -8.25 -5.10 0.03
C ASN A 39 -9.48 -5.06 0.94
N ASP A 40 -9.76 -6.13 1.67
CA ASP A 40 -10.78 -6.20 2.70
C ASP A 40 -10.52 -5.21 3.84
N ALA A 41 -9.26 -5.11 4.28
CA ALA A 41 -8.85 -4.14 5.29
C ALA A 41 -8.99 -2.68 4.79
N CYS A 42 -8.76 -2.41 3.48
CA CYS A 42 -9.02 -1.08 2.91
C CYS A 42 -10.49 -0.67 3.02
N VAL A 43 -11.40 -1.56 2.64
CA VAL A 43 -12.84 -1.31 2.73
C VAL A 43 -13.26 -1.15 4.19
N ALA A 44 -12.83 -2.04 5.08
CA ALA A 44 -13.15 -1.98 6.50
C ALA A 44 -12.67 -0.67 7.15
N LEU A 45 -11.44 -0.24 6.85
CA LEU A 45 -10.91 1.03 7.36
C LEU A 45 -11.69 2.23 6.83
N ALA A 46 -12.01 2.24 5.54
CA ALA A 46 -12.78 3.30 4.91
C ALA A 46 -14.16 3.46 5.55
N GLU A 47 -14.90 2.38 5.71
CA GLU A 47 -16.22 2.37 6.37
C GLU A 47 -16.12 2.77 7.84
N GLY A 48 -15.09 2.30 8.56
CA GLY A 48 -14.89 2.63 9.97
C GLY A 48 -14.57 4.09 10.23
N LEU A 49 -13.88 4.77 9.30
CA LEU A 49 -13.49 6.18 9.43
C LEU A 49 -14.54 7.16 8.88
N SER A 50 -15.32 6.76 7.88
CA SER A 50 -16.19 7.68 7.14
C SER A 50 -17.64 7.21 7.00
N GLY A 51 -17.98 6.04 7.55
CA GLY A 51 -19.31 5.46 7.46
C GLY A 51 -19.55 4.70 6.16
N SER A 52 -18.89 5.07 5.05
CA SER A 52 -18.93 4.36 3.77
C SER A 52 -17.59 4.45 3.04
N GLU A 53 -17.34 3.53 2.10
CA GLU A 53 -16.17 3.63 1.22
C GLU A 53 -16.26 4.84 0.30
N GLU A 54 -17.47 5.17 -0.14
CA GLU A 54 -17.77 6.30 -1.02
C GLU A 54 -17.40 7.64 -0.34
N ASP A 55 -17.78 7.84 0.91
CA ASP A 55 -17.41 9.03 1.69
C ASP A 55 -15.91 9.08 1.97
N PHE A 56 -15.28 7.93 2.22
CA PHE A 56 -13.83 7.86 2.37
C PHE A 56 -13.09 8.25 1.09
N VAL A 57 -13.58 7.85 -0.08
CA VAL A 57 -13.04 8.24 -1.38
C VAL A 57 -13.09 9.75 -1.59
N VAL A 58 -14.14 10.43 -1.12
CA VAL A 58 -14.19 11.90 -1.11
C VAL A 58 -13.02 12.47 -0.32
N LEU A 59 -12.81 11.99 0.92
CA LEU A 59 -11.68 12.43 1.76
C LEU A 59 -10.32 12.12 1.13
N MET A 60 -10.16 10.98 0.46
CA MET A 60 -8.93 10.64 -0.27
C MET A 60 -8.65 11.67 -1.38
N ASN A 61 -9.66 12.07 -2.15
CA ASN A 61 -9.51 13.04 -3.22
C ASN A 61 -9.28 14.48 -2.69
N GLU A 62 -9.91 14.84 -1.58
CA GLU A 62 -9.61 16.11 -0.89
C GLU A 62 -8.16 16.14 -0.41
N LYS A 63 -7.68 15.07 0.22
CA LYS A 63 -6.29 14.96 0.65
C LYS A 63 -5.33 14.97 -0.55
N ALA A 64 -5.68 14.33 -1.66
CA ALA A 64 -4.89 14.38 -2.89
C ALA A 64 -4.69 15.82 -3.39
N LYS A 65 -5.76 16.62 -3.40
CA LYS A 65 -5.69 18.04 -3.75
C LYS A 65 -4.84 18.85 -2.76
N GLU A 66 -5.03 18.63 -1.46
CA GLU A 66 -4.28 19.31 -0.40
C GLU A 66 -2.75 19.11 -0.56
N ILE A 67 -2.32 17.89 -0.86
CA ILE A 67 -0.90 17.57 -1.04
C ILE A 67 -0.38 17.79 -2.47
N GLY A 68 -1.23 18.31 -3.36
CA GLY A 68 -0.86 18.72 -4.71
C GLY A 68 -0.69 17.57 -5.71
N LEU A 69 -1.49 16.51 -5.63
CA LEU A 69 -1.54 15.45 -6.62
C LEU A 69 -2.41 15.88 -7.81
N GLU A 70 -1.77 16.40 -8.84
CA GLU A 70 -2.47 17.06 -9.96
C GLU A 70 -3.09 16.09 -10.97
N ASN A 71 -2.57 14.85 -11.02
CA ASN A 71 -2.97 13.82 -11.97
C ASN A 71 -3.37 12.53 -11.24
N THR A 72 -4.13 12.67 -10.16
CA THR A 72 -4.59 11.55 -9.34
C THR A 72 -6.07 11.70 -9.07
N ASN A 73 -6.80 10.62 -9.24
CA ASN A 73 -8.17 10.47 -8.80
C ASN A 73 -8.36 9.09 -8.17
N PHE A 74 -8.96 9.05 -7.00
CA PHE A 74 -9.35 7.83 -6.34
C PHE A 74 -10.84 7.57 -6.55
N ASN A 75 -11.19 6.32 -6.88
CA ASN A 75 -12.57 5.88 -7.07
C ASN A 75 -12.93 4.70 -6.14
N ASN A 76 -11.95 4.14 -5.45
CA ASN A 76 -12.13 3.16 -4.38
C ASN A 76 -10.97 3.24 -3.39
N ALA A 77 -11.12 2.63 -2.22
CA ALA A 77 -10.12 2.69 -1.15
C ALA A 77 -8.93 1.74 -1.36
N SER A 78 -9.06 0.74 -2.23
CA SER A 78 -8.09 -0.37 -2.35
C SER A 78 -7.15 -0.26 -3.56
N GLY A 79 -7.50 0.53 -4.56
CA GLY A 79 -6.78 0.58 -5.83
C GLY A 79 -7.12 -0.55 -6.79
N ILE A 80 -8.22 -1.28 -6.56
CA ILE A 80 -8.75 -2.25 -7.52
C ILE A 80 -9.08 -1.54 -8.83
N ASN A 81 -8.93 -2.28 -9.94
CA ASN A 81 -9.10 -1.73 -11.27
C ASN A 81 -10.47 -1.08 -11.48
N ASP A 82 -10.43 0.21 -11.75
CA ASP A 82 -11.55 1.05 -12.13
C ASP A 82 -11.03 2.14 -13.08
N ALA A 83 -11.76 2.48 -14.13
CA ALA A 83 -11.34 3.46 -15.13
C ALA A 83 -11.10 4.85 -14.55
N ASN A 84 -11.80 5.20 -13.46
CA ASN A 84 -11.67 6.48 -12.79
C ASN A 84 -10.62 6.47 -11.66
N ASN A 85 -9.95 5.33 -11.43
CA ASN A 85 -8.92 5.16 -10.40
C ASN A 85 -7.55 5.26 -11.04
N TYR A 86 -6.94 6.42 -11.04
CA TYR A 86 -5.66 6.67 -11.72
C TYR A 86 -4.72 7.56 -10.93
N SER A 87 -3.43 7.44 -11.22
CA SER A 87 -2.38 8.31 -10.71
C SER A 87 -1.18 8.31 -11.67
N THR A 88 -0.17 9.10 -11.35
CA THR A 88 1.12 9.11 -12.05
C THR A 88 2.25 8.73 -11.12
N PRO A 89 3.39 8.22 -11.63
CA PRO A 89 4.57 7.98 -10.80
C PRO A 89 5.05 9.23 -10.06
N ARG A 90 4.86 10.41 -10.63
CA ARG A 90 5.18 11.70 -9.98
C ARG A 90 4.31 11.96 -8.76
N ASP A 91 3.01 11.74 -8.87
CA ASP A 91 2.07 11.97 -7.78
C ASP A 91 2.24 10.91 -6.67
N ILE A 92 2.44 9.65 -7.03
CA ILE A 92 2.79 8.59 -6.07
C ILE A 92 4.10 8.93 -5.34
N LEU A 93 5.09 9.51 -6.03
CA LEU A 93 6.32 9.96 -5.39
C LEU A 93 6.07 11.13 -4.41
N LYS A 94 5.24 12.12 -4.80
CA LYS A 94 4.84 13.22 -3.90
C LYS A 94 4.14 12.67 -2.65
N MET A 95 3.16 11.79 -2.82
CA MET A 95 2.43 11.16 -1.73
C MET A 95 3.36 10.35 -0.82
N SER A 96 4.27 9.57 -1.38
CA SER A 96 5.27 8.80 -0.64
C SER A 96 6.15 9.70 0.23
N ARG A 97 6.64 10.80 -0.32
CA ARG A 97 7.47 11.78 0.41
C ARG A 97 6.67 12.49 1.50
N TYR A 98 5.42 12.81 1.23
CA TYR A 98 4.51 13.40 2.21
C TYR A 98 4.32 12.46 3.40
N MET A 99 4.05 11.18 3.16
CA MET A 99 3.92 10.14 4.19
C MET A 99 5.19 10.03 5.05
N ILE A 100 6.35 9.89 4.43
CA ILE A 100 7.64 9.76 5.11
C ILE A 100 7.93 10.95 6.01
N LYS A 101 7.60 12.17 5.54
CA LYS A 101 7.90 13.42 6.25
C LYS A 101 6.94 13.70 7.40
N ASN A 102 5.64 13.48 7.19
CA ASN A 102 4.60 13.95 8.10
C ASN A 102 4.08 12.86 9.05
N TYR A 103 4.28 11.58 8.71
CA TYR A 103 3.82 10.44 9.49
C TYR A 103 4.92 9.38 9.72
N PRO A 104 6.09 9.78 10.27
CA PRO A 104 7.24 8.86 10.41
C PRO A 104 6.96 7.67 11.33
N GLU A 105 6.10 7.83 12.33
CA GLU A 105 5.67 6.75 13.21
C GLU A 105 4.92 5.64 12.46
N TYR A 106 3.92 5.99 11.66
CA TYR A 106 3.18 5.04 10.82
C TYR A 106 4.00 4.54 9.63
N TYR A 107 4.93 5.36 9.14
CA TYR A 107 5.87 4.93 8.11
C TYR A 107 6.73 3.75 8.55
N SER A 108 6.93 3.58 9.85
CA SER A 108 7.67 2.44 10.39
C SER A 108 7.07 1.08 10.02
N TYR A 109 5.76 0.99 9.80
CA TYR A 109 5.08 -0.25 9.40
C TYR A 109 5.49 -0.74 8.01
N PHE A 110 5.93 0.16 7.12
CA PHE A 110 6.32 -0.20 5.75
C PHE A 110 7.58 -1.05 5.67
N LYS A 111 8.41 -1.05 6.71
CA LYS A 111 9.61 -1.90 6.79
C LYS A 111 9.35 -3.26 7.43
N GLU A 112 8.19 -3.47 8.05
CA GLU A 112 7.85 -4.75 8.65
C GLU A 112 7.75 -5.84 7.57
N THR A 113 8.39 -6.97 7.81
CA THR A 113 8.49 -8.04 6.81
C THR A 113 7.35 -9.05 6.90
N THR A 114 6.68 -9.12 8.05
CA THR A 114 5.57 -10.05 8.29
C THR A 114 4.51 -9.39 9.15
N PHE A 115 3.28 -9.84 9.00
CA PHE A 115 2.18 -9.51 9.89
C PHE A 115 1.35 -10.76 10.17
N THR A 116 1.02 -10.97 11.43
CA THR A 116 0.14 -12.04 11.88
C THR A 116 -1.19 -11.45 12.30
N TRP A 117 -2.26 -11.86 11.66
CA TRP A 117 -3.62 -11.53 12.02
C TRP A 117 -4.23 -12.65 12.86
N ASP A 118 -4.56 -12.33 14.10
CA ASP A 118 -5.23 -13.26 15.02
C ASP A 118 -6.75 -13.12 14.87
N ARG A 119 -7.28 -13.77 13.85
CA ARG A 119 -8.69 -13.65 13.47
C ARG A 119 -9.62 -14.37 14.44
N THR A 120 -10.81 -13.84 14.62
CA THR A 120 -11.88 -14.48 15.39
C THR A 120 -12.32 -15.79 14.73
N GLY A 121 -12.39 -16.85 15.54
CA GLY A 121 -12.95 -18.16 15.11
C GLY A 121 -12.09 -18.96 14.13
N GLY A 122 -10.79 -18.71 14.08
CA GLY A 122 -9.84 -19.47 13.25
C GLY A 122 -8.41 -19.35 13.73
N ASP A 123 -7.51 -20.13 13.13
CA ASP A 123 -6.08 -20.03 13.42
C ASP A 123 -5.51 -18.68 12.95
N PRO A 124 -4.50 -18.14 13.65
CA PRO A 124 -3.79 -16.94 13.22
C PRO A 124 -3.21 -17.10 11.81
N ILE A 125 -3.31 -16.04 11.00
CA ILE A 125 -2.80 -16.02 9.63
C ILE A 125 -1.56 -15.12 9.56
N THR A 126 -0.41 -15.71 9.29
CA THR A 126 0.84 -14.97 9.06
C THR A 126 1.10 -14.81 7.57
N GLN A 127 1.31 -13.56 7.12
CA GLN A 127 1.65 -13.26 5.74
C GLN A 127 2.87 -12.34 5.66
N GLY A 128 3.65 -12.49 4.59
CA GLY A 128 4.84 -11.67 4.35
C GLY A 128 4.54 -10.37 3.61
N ASN A 129 5.39 -9.37 3.85
CA ASN A 129 5.36 -8.13 3.09
C ASN A 129 5.66 -8.40 1.62
N ARG A 130 4.87 -7.81 0.74
CA ARG A 130 4.98 -8.03 -0.71
C ARG A 130 6.10 -7.23 -1.38
N ASN A 131 6.75 -6.32 -0.64
CA ASN A 131 7.87 -5.53 -1.16
C ASN A 131 9.16 -6.37 -1.17
N PRO A 132 9.66 -6.78 -2.36
CA PRO A 132 10.83 -7.67 -2.45
C PRO A 132 12.13 -7.01 -1.99
N LEU A 133 12.19 -5.67 -1.93
CA LEU A 133 13.42 -4.96 -1.59
C LEU A 133 13.75 -5.05 -0.10
N LEU A 134 12.74 -5.26 0.76
CA LEU A 134 12.93 -5.44 2.21
C LEU A 134 13.79 -6.67 2.54
N TYR A 135 13.80 -7.67 1.65
CA TYR A 135 14.55 -8.92 1.82
C TYR A 135 15.93 -8.89 1.16
N LYS A 136 16.37 -7.73 0.63
CA LYS A 136 17.63 -7.61 -0.14
C LYS A 136 18.81 -7.01 0.64
N ASN A 137 18.61 -6.64 1.88
CA ASN A 137 19.65 -6.02 2.72
C ASN A 137 20.35 -4.81 2.07
N ILE A 138 19.56 -3.93 1.44
CA ILE A 138 20.04 -2.73 0.73
C ILE A 138 19.64 -1.41 1.40
N GLY A 139 19.19 -1.47 2.67
CA GLY A 139 18.66 -0.32 3.38
C GLY A 139 17.23 0.08 2.96
N ALA A 140 16.48 -0.84 2.33
CA ALA A 140 15.09 -0.62 1.99
C ALA A 140 14.20 -0.56 3.24
N ASP A 141 13.32 0.45 3.31
CA ASP A 141 12.41 0.67 4.44
C ASP A 141 10.96 0.93 3.98
N GLY A 142 10.65 0.66 2.74
CA GLY A 142 9.31 0.80 2.15
C GLY A 142 9.37 0.76 0.61
N ILE A 143 8.27 1.02 -0.07
CA ILE A 143 6.99 1.52 0.39
C ILE A 143 5.90 0.50 0.03
N LYS A 144 5.39 0.51 -1.22
CA LYS A 144 4.23 -0.31 -1.58
C LYS A 144 4.34 -0.87 -2.98
N THR A 145 3.99 -2.14 -3.12
CA THR A 145 3.82 -2.81 -4.41
C THR A 145 2.41 -2.63 -4.93
N GLY A 146 2.25 -2.63 -6.25
CA GLY A 146 0.99 -2.75 -6.95
C GLY A 146 1.04 -3.84 -8.01
N PHE A 147 -0.11 -4.41 -8.31
CA PHE A 147 -0.32 -5.29 -9.45
C PHE A 147 -1.78 -5.22 -9.89
N LEU A 148 -1.96 -4.92 -11.16
CA LEU A 148 -3.21 -5.09 -11.89
C LEU A 148 -2.87 -5.73 -13.23
N THR A 149 -3.76 -6.55 -13.78
CA THR A 149 -3.51 -7.20 -15.08
C THR A 149 -3.24 -6.18 -16.19
N VAL A 150 -3.93 -5.03 -16.16
CA VAL A 150 -3.79 -3.94 -17.14
C VAL A 150 -2.51 -3.13 -16.93
N GLU A 151 -2.09 -2.90 -15.68
CA GLU A 151 -0.92 -2.06 -15.30
C GLU A 151 0.34 -2.86 -15.06
N LYS A 152 0.25 -4.18 -15.04
CA LYS A 152 1.37 -5.06 -14.67
C LYS A 152 1.87 -4.78 -13.24
N TYR A 153 3.16 -4.91 -12.99
CA TYR A 153 3.75 -4.74 -11.68
C TYR A 153 4.25 -3.31 -11.48
N SER A 154 4.02 -2.76 -10.30
CA SER A 154 4.49 -1.46 -9.90
C SER A 154 5.15 -1.49 -8.52
N LEU A 155 5.98 -0.51 -8.21
CA LEU A 155 6.63 -0.34 -6.91
C LEU A 155 6.92 1.13 -6.64
N ALA A 156 6.37 1.63 -5.56
CA ALA A 156 6.93 2.78 -4.85
C ALA A 156 7.94 2.24 -3.84
N SER A 157 9.16 2.73 -3.86
CA SER A 157 10.28 2.20 -3.08
C SER A 157 11.09 3.30 -2.42
N SER A 158 11.67 2.98 -1.26
CA SER A 158 12.57 3.87 -0.53
C SER A 158 13.72 3.08 0.07
N ILE A 159 14.91 3.66 0.03
CA ILE A 159 16.08 3.21 0.78
C ILE A 159 16.64 4.36 1.60
N LYS A 160 17.10 4.04 2.80
CA LYS A 160 17.85 4.99 3.64
C LYS A 160 19.19 4.37 4.02
N LEU A 161 20.27 5.04 3.63
CA LEU A 161 21.64 4.70 4.02
C LEU A 161 22.26 5.91 4.71
N GLN A 162 22.59 5.72 5.97
CA GLN A 162 23.01 6.84 6.84
C GLN A 162 21.94 7.94 6.84
N GLU A 163 22.31 9.19 6.58
CA GLU A 163 21.37 10.32 6.52
C GLU A 163 20.74 10.52 5.13
N ARG A 164 21.14 9.73 4.13
CA ARG A 164 20.65 9.88 2.78
C ARG A 164 19.48 8.94 2.49
N ARG A 165 18.38 9.52 2.01
CA ARG A 165 17.20 8.79 1.53
C ARG A 165 16.99 8.99 0.03
N VAL A 166 16.71 7.90 -0.66
CA VAL A 166 16.27 7.93 -2.06
C VAL A 166 14.92 7.23 -2.15
N THR A 167 13.98 7.88 -2.82
CA THR A 167 12.65 7.35 -3.10
C THR A 167 12.46 7.26 -4.61
N ALA A 168 11.94 6.15 -5.09
CA ALA A 168 11.68 5.91 -6.50
C ALA A 168 10.33 5.24 -6.73
N VAL A 169 9.68 5.57 -7.85
CA VAL A 169 8.42 4.97 -8.27
C VAL A 169 8.55 4.48 -9.70
N GLY A 170 8.13 3.25 -9.95
CA GLY A 170 8.07 2.65 -11.28
C GLY A 170 6.80 1.83 -11.45
N SER A 171 6.27 1.81 -12.67
CA SER A 171 5.07 1.09 -13.07
C SER A 171 5.28 0.39 -14.42
N GLY A 172 4.39 -0.52 -14.79
CA GLY A 172 4.44 -1.21 -16.08
C GLY A 172 5.51 -2.29 -16.18
N PHE A 173 6.04 -2.79 -15.10
CA PHE A 173 7.02 -3.88 -15.15
C PHE A 173 6.36 -5.19 -15.54
N GLU A 174 6.87 -5.87 -16.55
CA GLU A 174 6.31 -7.13 -17.05
C GLU A 174 6.34 -8.28 -16.04
N THR A 175 7.33 -8.28 -15.14
CA THR A 175 7.51 -9.36 -14.17
C THR A 175 7.89 -8.84 -12.79
N LYS A 176 7.67 -9.66 -11.75
CA LYS A 176 8.15 -9.39 -10.39
C LYS A 176 9.67 -9.20 -10.33
N ASN A 177 10.40 -9.94 -11.18
CA ASN A 177 11.87 -9.87 -11.24
C ASN A 177 12.34 -8.56 -11.88
N SER A 178 11.75 -8.14 -13.00
CA SER A 178 12.07 -6.86 -13.64
C SER A 178 11.73 -5.69 -12.72
N ARG A 179 10.58 -5.71 -12.06
CA ARG A 179 10.22 -4.72 -11.05
C ARG A 179 11.29 -4.57 -9.98
N SER A 180 11.74 -5.68 -9.38
CA SER A 180 12.76 -5.67 -8.33
C SER A 180 14.11 -5.13 -8.86
N ARG A 181 14.57 -5.67 -9.99
CA ARG A 181 15.85 -5.31 -10.60
C ARG A 181 15.93 -3.84 -11.00
N GLU A 182 14.94 -3.33 -11.72
CA GLU A 182 14.96 -1.97 -12.22
C GLU A 182 14.75 -0.95 -11.08
N SER A 183 13.94 -1.28 -10.07
CA SER A 183 13.82 -0.43 -8.87
C SER A 183 15.15 -0.31 -8.11
N ILE A 184 15.91 -1.39 -7.96
CA ILE A 184 17.24 -1.35 -7.35
C ILE A 184 18.22 -0.48 -8.15
N LYS A 185 18.19 -0.58 -9.49
CA LYS A 185 19.06 0.23 -10.34
C LYS A 185 18.84 1.73 -10.15
N ILE A 186 17.57 2.17 -10.17
CA ILE A 186 17.23 3.58 -10.04
C ILE A 186 17.54 4.11 -8.63
N LEU A 187 17.28 3.31 -7.59
CA LEU A 187 17.63 3.66 -6.21
C LEU A 187 19.14 3.82 -6.03
N ASN A 188 19.94 2.88 -6.55
CA ASN A 188 21.40 2.95 -6.53
C ASN A 188 21.94 4.13 -7.34
N TRP A 189 21.33 4.46 -8.47
CA TRP A 189 21.67 5.65 -9.22
C TRP A 189 21.41 6.92 -8.40
N GLY A 190 20.26 6.99 -7.74
CA GLY A 190 19.91 8.12 -6.87
C GLY A 190 20.86 8.29 -5.68
N LEU A 191 21.40 7.21 -5.12
CA LEU A 191 22.39 7.29 -4.04
C LEU A 191 23.74 7.88 -4.46
N LYS A 192 24.08 7.77 -5.74
CA LYS A 192 25.37 8.27 -6.29
C LYS A 192 25.32 9.76 -6.69
N LYS A 193 24.13 10.35 -6.74
CA LYS A 193 23.88 11.76 -7.10
C LYS A 193 23.71 12.65 -5.89
#